data_48a397dc847063a93eacffd22944e1fa
#
_entry.id   48a397dc847063a93eacffd22944e1fa
#
_cell.length_a   1.000
_cell.length_b   1.000
_cell.length_c   1.000
_cell.angle_alpha   90.00
_cell.angle_beta   90.00
_cell.angle_gamma   90.00
#
_symmetry.space_group_name_H-M   'P 1'
#
loop_
_entity.id
_entity.type
_entity.pdbx_description
1 polymer ?
#
loop_
_entity_poly.entity_id
_entity_poly.type
_entity_poly.pdbx_seq_one_letter_code
_entity_poly.pdbx_strand_id
1 'polypeptide(L)'
;MTRLVIDGSVAVSWFLEEEHSEYAKEVRGKIPDSELVCVPTHWMLEVINALLLAERRQRIAPAAVNHAAGILRQLPIRSDPATPNEAGGQTLELARQHALSVYDAACLELALRTGAALASLDEPLKAAAQKRGVRLV
;
A
#
# COMPACT_ATOMS: atom_id res chain seq x y z
N MET A 1 11.35 1.21 17.26
CA MET A 1 10.33 0.45 16.56
C MET A 1 9.76 1.28 15.42
N THR A 2 9.40 0.65 14.33
CA THR A 2 9.05 1.33 13.09
C THR A 2 7.54 1.22 12.81
N ARG A 3 6.93 2.34 12.44
CA ARG A 3 5.58 2.35 11.90
C ARG A 3 5.69 2.36 10.39
N LEU A 4 4.82 1.63 9.72
CA LEU A 4 4.92 1.37 8.30
C LEU A 4 3.56 1.47 7.62
N VAL A 5 3.50 2.23 6.53
CA VAL A 5 2.39 2.22 5.58
C VAL A 5 2.87 1.54 4.31
N ILE A 6 2.14 0.55 3.85
CA ILE A 6 2.48 -0.21 2.65
C ILE A 6 1.47 0.13 1.55
N ASP A 7 1.95 0.72 0.46
CA ASP A 7 1.12 0.94 -0.72
C ASP A 7 0.77 -0.39 -1.39
N GLY A 8 -0.42 -0.47 -1.97
CA GLY A 8 -0.90 -1.69 -2.62
C GLY A 8 0.02 -2.25 -3.71
N SER A 9 0.78 -1.38 -4.39
CA SER A 9 1.73 -1.82 -5.41
C SER A 9 2.76 -2.83 -4.88
N VAL A 10 3.19 -2.65 -3.63
CA VAL A 10 4.13 -3.56 -2.98
C VAL A 10 3.49 -4.91 -2.71
N ALA A 11 2.27 -4.91 -2.15
CA ALA A 11 1.55 -6.13 -1.83
C ALA A 11 1.21 -6.95 -3.08
N VAL A 12 0.81 -6.30 -4.16
CA VAL A 12 0.55 -6.97 -5.45
C VAL A 12 1.81 -7.68 -5.93
N SER A 13 2.97 -7.04 -5.79
CA SER A 13 4.25 -7.60 -6.20
C SER A 13 4.62 -8.89 -5.45
N TRP A 14 4.07 -9.11 -4.26
CA TRP A 14 4.32 -10.36 -3.52
C TRP A 14 3.75 -11.60 -4.22
N PHE A 15 2.74 -11.43 -5.05
CA PHE A 15 1.97 -12.55 -5.62
C PHE A 15 2.08 -12.68 -7.14
N LEU A 16 2.69 -11.71 -7.83
CA LEU A 16 2.92 -11.78 -9.27
C LEU A 16 4.41 -12.02 -9.53
N GLU A 17 4.76 -13.19 -10.04
CA GLU A 17 6.16 -13.58 -10.26
C GLU A 17 6.93 -12.59 -11.11
N GLU A 18 6.32 -12.12 -12.19
CA GLU A 18 6.95 -11.17 -13.12
C GLU A 18 7.16 -9.77 -12.54
N GLU A 19 6.44 -9.45 -11.45
CA GLU A 19 6.58 -8.18 -10.74
C GLU A 19 7.28 -8.37 -9.39
N HIS A 20 7.70 -9.58 -9.09
CA HIS A 20 8.31 -9.93 -7.82
C HIS A 20 9.69 -9.28 -7.70
N SER A 21 9.82 -8.34 -6.78
CA SER A 21 11.05 -7.58 -6.55
C SER A 21 11.66 -7.92 -5.21
N GLU A 22 12.99 -7.78 -5.12
CA GLU A 22 13.70 -7.94 -3.86
C GLU A 22 13.24 -6.90 -2.84
N TYR A 23 12.96 -5.68 -3.30
CA TYR A 23 12.42 -4.62 -2.45
C TYR A 23 11.10 -5.03 -1.80
N ALA A 24 10.16 -5.59 -2.58
CA ALA A 24 8.88 -6.03 -2.05
C ALA A 24 9.04 -7.14 -1.00
N LYS A 25 9.97 -8.06 -1.23
CA LYS A 25 10.30 -9.11 -0.25
C LYS A 25 10.86 -8.53 1.03
N GLU A 26 11.75 -7.55 0.92
CA GLU A 26 12.33 -6.88 2.09
C GLU A 26 11.25 -6.18 2.91
N VAL A 27 10.31 -5.49 2.25
CA VAL A 27 9.19 -4.85 2.92
C VAL A 27 8.36 -5.87 3.68
N ARG A 28 8.03 -7.00 3.04
CA ARG A 28 7.27 -8.06 3.70
C ARG A 28 8.00 -8.59 4.95
N GLY A 29 9.31 -8.74 4.86
CA GLY A 29 10.13 -9.19 5.98
C GLY A 29 10.15 -8.24 7.17
N LYS A 30 9.82 -6.96 6.96
CA LYS A 30 9.77 -5.96 8.02
C LYS A 30 8.46 -5.96 8.81
N ILE A 31 7.42 -6.60 8.28
CA ILE A 31 6.09 -6.59 8.90
C ILE A 31 6.11 -7.15 10.34
N PRO A 32 6.70 -8.33 10.61
CA PRO A 32 6.68 -8.89 11.96
C PRO A 32 7.38 -8.03 13.02
N ASP A 33 8.39 -7.27 12.60
CA ASP A 33 9.21 -6.47 13.51
C ASP A 33 8.74 -5.01 13.62
N SER A 34 7.66 -4.65 12.93
CA SER A 34 7.12 -3.30 12.95
C SER A 34 6.18 -3.12 14.15
N GLU A 35 6.23 -1.94 14.75
CA GLU A 35 5.30 -1.57 15.83
C GLU A 35 3.88 -1.52 15.32
N LEU A 36 3.71 -0.94 14.11
CA LEU A 36 2.41 -0.78 13.49
C LEU A 36 2.58 -0.84 11.98
N VAL A 37 1.80 -1.69 11.34
CA VAL A 37 1.64 -1.67 9.88
C VAL A 37 0.19 -1.31 9.61
N CYS A 38 -0.03 -0.21 8.91
CA CYS A 38 -1.37 0.27 8.61
C CYS A 38 -1.52 0.64 7.14
N VAL A 39 -2.75 0.60 6.68
CA VAL A 39 -3.10 0.86 5.29
C VAL A 39 -4.43 1.61 5.24
N PRO A 40 -4.68 2.38 4.16
CA PRO A 40 -6.00 3.03 4.00
C PRO A 40 -7.13 2.00 3.93
N THR A 41 -8.34 2.44 4.25
CA THR A 41 -9.54 1.56 4.30
C THR A 41 -9.76 0.78 3.00
N HIS A 42 -9.50 1.39 1.85
CA HIS A 42 -9.75 0.78 0.53
C HIS A 42 -8.63 -0.16 0.05
N TRP A 43 -7.54 -0.28 0.81
CA TRP A 43 -6.32 -0.97 0.39
C TRP A 43 -6.56 -2.43 -0.04
N MET A 44 -7.30 -3.18 0.77
CA MET A 44 -7.55 -4.59 0.45
C MET A 44 -8.31 -4.74 -0.87
N LEU A 45 -9.29 -3.87 -1.12
CA LEU A 45 -10.02 -3.89 -2.38
C LEU A 45 -9.12 -3.57 -3.56
N GLU A 46 -8.22 -2.61 -3.43
CA GLU A 46 -7.28 -2.27 -4.50
C GLU A 46 -6.35 -3.45 -4.81
N VAL A 47 -5.79 -4.08 -3.78
CA VAL A 47 -4.87 -5.20 -3.98
C VAL A 47 -5.61 -6.38 -4.66
N ILE A 48 -6.77 -6.74 -4.15
CA ILE A 48 -7.56 -7.84 -4.72
C ILE A 48 -7.98 -7.51 -6.15
N ASN A 49 -8.38 -6.26 -6.43
CA ASN A 49 -8.75 -5.86 -7.79
C ASN A 49 -7.57 -5.98 -8.75
N ALA A 50 -6.38 -5.58 -8.34
CA ALA A 50 -5.18 -5.72 -9.17
C ALA A 50 -4.88 -7.20 -9.47
N LEU A 51 -5.04 -8.08 -8.50
CA LEU A 51 -4.86 -9.52 -8.70
C LEU A 51 -5.96 -10.10 -9.61
N LEU A 52 -7.19 -9.64 -9.46
CA LEU A 52 -8.29 -10.06 -10.35
C LEU A 52 -8.05 -9.63 -11.80
N LEU A 53 -7.55 -8.40 -12.02
CA LEU A 53 -7.20 -7.94 -13.36
C LEU A 53 -6.08 -8.79 -13.96
N ALA A 54 -5.08 -9.17 -13.16
CA ALA A 54 -4.02 -10.08 -13.58
C ALA A 54 -4.57 -11.46 -13.95
N GLU A 55 -5.53 -11.97 -13.17
CA GLU A 55 -6.21 -13.23 -13.46
C GLU A 55 -6.94 -13.17 -14.81
N ARG A 56 -7.66 -12.09 -15.07
CA ARG A 56 -8.38 -11.89 -16.34
C ARG A 56 -7.42 -11.83 -17.54
N ARG A 57 -6.21 -11.41 -17.32
CA ARG A 57 -5.14 -11.38 -18.33
C ARG A 57 -4.32 -12.66 -18.35
N GLN A 58 -4.74 -13.67 -17.61
CA GLN A 58 -4.09 -14.99 -17.52
C GLN A 58 -2.66 -14.94 -17.00
N ARG A 59 -2.34 -13.94 -16.15
CA ARG A 59 -1.05 -13.80 -15.51
C ARG A 59 -0.94 -14.55 -14.18
N ILE A 60 -2.08 -14.90 -13.59
CA ILE A 60 -2.16 -15.62 -12.32
C ILE A 60 -3.41 -16.49 -12.33
N ALA A 61 -3.33 -17.68 -11.74
CA ALA A 61 -4.46 -18.60 -11.67
C ALA A 61 -5.49 -18.17 -10.61
N PRO A 62 -6.80 -18.44 -10.81
CA PRO A 62 -7.81 -18.11 -9.79
C PRO A 62 -7.50 -18.67 -8.40
N ALA A 63 -7.01 -19.90 -8.32
CA ALA A 63 -6.65 -20.51 -7.04
C ALA A 63 -5.53 -19.74 -6.33
N ALA A 64 -4.59 -19.19 -7.08
CA ALA A 64 -3.50 -18.39 -6.52
C ALA A 64 -4.02 -17.05 -5.99
N VAL A 65 -5.01 -16.44 -6.64
CA VAL A 65 -5.65 -15.21 -6.14
C VAL A 65 -6.36 -15.50 -4.81
N ASN A 66 -7.11 -16.58 -4.74
CA ASN A 66 -7.78 -16.99 -3.50
C ASN A 66 -6.78 -17.25 -2.38
N HIS A 67 -5.66 -17.88 -2.69
CA HIS A 67 -4.58 -18.12 -1.74
C HIS A 67 -3.97 -16.81 -1.22
N ALA A 68 -3.70 -15.88 -2.14
CA ALA A 68 -3.19 -14.55 -1.80
C ALA A 68 -4.13 -13.80 -0.85
N ALA A 69 -5.44 -13.84 -1.12
CA ALA A 69 -6.46 -13.21 -0.26
C ALA A 69 -6.40 -13.79 1.16
N GLY A 70 -6.22 -15.10 1.30
CA GLY A 70 -6.08 -15.76 2.59
C GLY A 70 -4.82 -15.32 3.33
N ILE A 71 -3.69 -15.22 2.64
CA ILE A 71 -2.44 -14.74 3.23
C ILE A 71 -2.60 -13.30 3.71
N LEU A 72 -3.15 -12.42 2.88
CA LEU A 72 -3.31 -11.00 3.22
C LEU A 72 -4.15 -10.81 4.48
N ARG A 73 -5.20 -11.61 4.66
CA ARG A 73 -6.04 -11.53 5.86
C ARG A 73 -5.31 -11.94 7.13
N GLN A 74 -4.29 -12.78 7.03
CA GLN A 74 -3.54 -13.28 8.18
C GLN A 74 -2.37 -12.37 8.57
N LEU A 75 -1.96 -11.46 7.69
CA LEU A 75 -0.88 -10.54 8.00
C LEU A 75 -1.33 -9.51 9.05
N PRO A 76 -0.46 -9.11 9.97
CA PRO A 76 -0.80 -8.12 10.99
C PRO A 76 -0.78 -6.70 10.40
N ILE A 77 -1.68 -6.44 9.47
CA ILE A 77 -1.86 -5.17 8.79
C ILE A 77 -3.21 -4.60 9.22
N ARG A 78 -3.20 -3.37 9.73
CA ARG A 78 -4.40 -2.70 10.22
C ARG A 78 -4.97 -1.76 9.19
N SER A 79 -6.26 -1.87 8.94
CA SER A 79 -6.99 -0.92 8.11
C SER A 79 -7.28 0.34 8.92
N ASP A 80 -7.00 1.51 8.36
CA ASP A 80 -7.22 2.79 9.02
C ASP A 80 -8.69 3.21 8.94
N PRO A 81 -9.41 3.30 10.05
CA PRO A 81 -10.82 3.67 10.02
C PRO A 81 -11.06 5.17 9.73
N ALA A 82 -10.04 6.00 9.82
CA ALA A 82 -10.16 7.44 9.59
C ALA A 82 -10.01 7.83 8.12
N THR A 83 -9.63 6.91 7.24
CA THR A 83 -9.45 7.21 5.80
C THR A 83 -10.64 7.96 5.19
N PRO A 84 -11.90 7.52 5.38
CA PRO A 84 -13.03 8.24 4.78
C PRO A 84 -13.19 9.67 5.29
N ASN A 85 -12.88 9.91 6.56
CA ASN A 85 -13.01 11.25 7.16
C ASN A 85 -11.99 12.23 6.57
N GLU A 86 -10.82 11.74 6.18
CA GLU A 86 -9.76 12.57 5.61
C GLU A 86 -9.90 12.77 4.09
N ALA A 87 -10.73 11.97 3.43
CA ALA A 87 -10.81 11.91 1.98
C ALA A 87 -11.06 13.25 1.30
N GLY A 88 -12.04 14.01 1.78
CA GLY A 88 -12.38 15.32 1.24
C GLY A 88 -11.62 16.49 1.85
N GLY A 89 -10.70 16.23 2.76
CA GLY A 89 -9.87 17.22 3.43
C GLY A 89 -8.41 17.11 3.01
N GLN A 90 -7.57 16.65 3.94
CA GLN A 90 -6.13 16.57 3.73
C GLN A 90 -5.74 15.66 2.57
N THR A 91 -6.41 14.54 2.40
CA THR A 91 -6.13 13.62 1.29
C THR A 91 -6.35 14.31 -0.05
N LEU A 92 -7.49 14.99 -0.22
CA LEU A 92 -7.79 15.72 -1.46
C LEU A 92 -6.74 16.79 -1.74
N GLU A 93 -6.33 17.54 -0.71
CA GLU A 93 -5.30 18.58 -0.88
C GLU A 93 -3.95 17.98 -1.30
N LEU A 94 -3.53 16.87 -0.70
CA LEU A 94 -2.31 16.20 -1.11
C LEU A 94 -2.38 15.71 -2.56
N ALA A 95 -3.54 15.17 -2.95
CA ALA A 95 -3.76 14.75 -4.34
C ALA A 95 -3.59 15.90 -5.33
N ARG A 96 -4.15 17.06 -5.00
CA ARG A 96 -4.02 18.26 -5.84
C ARG A 96 -2.58 18.77 -5.88
N GLN A 97 -1.92 18.88 -4.74
CA GLN A 97 -0.56 19.42 -4.64
C GLN A 97 0.46 18.55 -5.37
N HIS A 98 0.27 17.24 -5.38
CA HIS A 98 1.25 16.30 -5.91
C HIS A 98 0.79 15.57 -7.17
N ALA A 99 -0.34 15.96 -7.73
CA ALA A 99 -0.92 15.32 -8.93
C ALA A 99 -1.07 13.80 -8.76
N LEU A 100 -1.52 13.37 -7.58
CA LEU A 100 -1.78 11.97 -7.27
C LEU A 100 -3.27 11.66 -7.37
N SER A 101 -3.60 10.39 -7.56
CA SER A 101 -4.97 9.93 -7.29
C SER A 101 -5.27 10.11 -5.80
N VAL A 102 -6.55 10.17 -5.44
CA VAL A 102 -6.92 10.22 -4.01
C VAL A 102 -6.52 8.92 -3.30
N TYR A 103 -6.47 7.81 -4.02
CA TYR A 103 -6.06 6.52 -3.46
C TYR A 103 -4.59 6.55 -3.04
N ASP A 104 -3.70 7.03 -3.91
CA ASP A 104 -2.27 7.17 -3.58
C ASP A 104 -2.06 8.24 -2.51
N ALA A 105 -2.78 9.35 -2.62
CA ALA A 105 -2.73 10.43 -1.62
C ALA A 105 -3.17 9.94 -0.24
N ALA A 106 -4.09 8.96 -0.16
CA ALA A 106 -4.50 8.39 1.10
C ALA A 106 -3.36 7.66 1.81
N CYS A 107 -2.48 6.98 1.07
CA CYS A 107 -1.28 6.38 1.65
C CYS A 107 -0.35 7.45 2.22
N LEU A 108 -0.15 8.52 1.48
CA LEU A 108 0.70 9.64 1.93
C LEU A 108 0.11 10.32 3.16
N GLU A 109 -1.19 10.60 3.15
CA GLU A 109 -1.88 11.21 4.28
C GLU A 109 -1.74 10.34 5.54
N LEU A 110 -1.96 9.04 5.40
CA LEU A 110 -1.84 8.10 6.51
C LEU A 110 -0.41 8.07 7.08
N ALA A 111 0.59 8.06 6.21
CA ALA A 111 1.99 8.09 6.65
C ALA A 111 2.31 9.38 7.40
N LEU A 112 1.85 10.53 6.91
CA LEU A 112 2.04 11.82 7.57
C LEU A 112 1.36 11.86 8.94
N ARG A 113 0.11 11.40 9.01
CA ARG A 113 -0.69 11.47 10.24
C ARG A 113 -0.16 10.54 11.33
N THR A 114 0.37 9.38 10.95
CA THR A 114 0.87 8.38 11.92
C THR A 114 2.37 8.49 12.18
N GLY A 115 3.09 9.30 11.43
CA GLY A 115 4.55 9.36 11.52
C GLY A 115 5.24 8.11 10.98
N ALA A 116 4.57 7.37 10.10
CA ALA A 116 5.07 6.12 9.55
C ALA A 116 6.01 6.34 8.36
N ALA A 117 6.88 5.38 8.12
CA ALA A 117 7.59 5.27 6.86
C ALA A 117 6.63 4.72 5.79
N LEU A 118 6.91 5.02 4.53
CA LEU A 118 6.09 4.56 3.40
C LEU A 118 6.88 3.59 2.53
N ALA A 119 6.27 2.47 2.20
CA ALA A 119 6.78 1.53 1.22
C ALA A 119 5.90 1.59 -0.03
N SER A 120 6.50 1.86 -1.19
CA SER A 120 5.79 1.96 -2.46
C SER A 120 6.71 1.65 -3.63
N LEU A 121 6.15 1.12 -4.70
CA LEU A 121 6.81 0.96 -6.00
C LEU A 121 6.38 2.06 -6.98
N ASP A 122 5.46 2.93 -6.57
CA ASP A 122 4.94 4.01 -7.41
C ASP A 122 5.83 5.24 -7.33
N GLU A 123 6.49 5.60 -8.42
CA GLU A 123 7.45 6.70 -8.42
C GLU A 123 6.84 8.08 -8.08
N PRO A 124 5.67 8.46 -8.62
CA PRO A 124 5.04 9.72 -8.22
C PRO A 124 4.72 9.80 -6.72
N LEU A 125 4.23 8.70 -6.14
CA LEU A 125 3.92 8.66 -4.71
C LEU A 125 5.20 8.77 -3.87
N LYS A 126 6.25 8.08 -4.26
CA LYS A 126 7.56 8.16 -3.58
C LYS A 126 8.11 9.59 -3.63
N ALA A 127 8.03 10.24 -4.77
CA ALA A 127 8.51 11.62 -4.92
C ALA A 127 7.72 12.58 -4.02
N ALA A 128 6.39 12.43 -3.96
CA ALA A 128 5.56 13.23 -3.08
C ALA A 128 5.90 13.00 -1.60
N ALA A 129 6.11 11.76 -1.22
CA ALA A 129 6.52 11.40 0.14
C ALA A 129 7.83 12.08 0.54
N GLN A 130 8.82 12.05 -0.33
CA GLN A 130 10.11 12.70 -0.08
C GLN A 130 9.96 14.21 0.10
N LYS A 131 9.16 14.86 -0.74
CA LYS A 131 8.89 16.31 -0.63
C LYS A 131 8.22 16.67 0.68
N ARG A 132 7.44 15.77 1.24
CA ARG A 132 6.73 15.99 2.50
C ARG A 132 7.49 15.50 3.72
N GLY A 133 8.72 15.03 3.55
CA GLY A 133 9.55 14.57 4.66
C GLY A 133 9.16 13.20 5.22
N VAL A 134 8.40 12.41 4.48
CA VAL A 134 8.07 11.04 4.85
C VAL A 134 9.24 10.14 4.48
N ARG A 135 9.70 9.32 5.44
CA ARG A 135 10.76 8.36 5.17
C ARG A 135 10.26 7.26 4.24
N LEU A 136 11.08 6.90 3.28
CA LEU A 136 10.83 5.75 2.42
C LEU A 136 11.56 4.53 2.96
N VAL A 137 10.92 3.37 2.83
CA VAL A 137 11.54 2.08 3.13
C VAL A 137 12.44 1.68 1.98
#